data_80880c2b7ccaf950098584338694d658
#
_entry.id   80880c2b7ccaf950098584338694d658
#
_cell.length_a   1.000
_cell.length_b   1.000
_cell.length_c   1.000
_cell.angle_alpha   90.00
_cell.angle_beta   90.00
_cell.angle_gamma   90.00
#
_symmetry.space_group_name_H-M   'P 1'
#
loop_
_entity.id
_entity.type
_entity.pdbx_description
1 polymer ?
#
loop_
_entity_poly.entity_id
_entity_poly.type
_entity_poly.pdbx_seq_one_letter_code
_entity_poly.pdbx_strand_id
1 'polypeptide(L)' 'MEEGYDELLKPKDVAKIFNISTKTLWEWQKKGIIKAVRLPTGKLRYPKSEVERVWKQLRATESK' A
#
# COMPACT_ATOMS: atom_id res chain seq x y z
N MET A 1 -7.45 -0.94 22.47
CA MET A 1 -6.84 -1.07 22.21
C MET A 1 -6.35 -0.95 21.52
N GLU A 2 -6.27 -0.93 21.18
CA GLU A 2 -5.69 -0.87 20.61
C GLU A 2 -4.86 -0.67 20.25
N GLU A 3 -4.67 -0.96 20.11
CA GLU A 3 -3.68 -0.81 20.05
C GLU A 3 -2.95 -0.54 19.03
N GLY A 4 -2.91 -0.17 18.24
CA GLY A 4 -2.03 0.27 17.25
C GLY A 4 -1.77 -0.62 16.09
N TYR A 5 -2.57 -1.57 15.86
CA TYR A 5 -2.36 -2.47 14.73
C TYR A 5 -3.07 -1.93 13.51
N ASP A 6 -2.31 -1.82 12.41
CA ASP A 6 -2.90 -1.46 11.13
C ASP A 6 -3.62 -2.65 10.53
N GLU A 7 -4.66 -2.36 9.80
CA GLU A 7 -5.26 -3.36 8.95
C GLU A 7 -4.31 -3.63 7.79
N LEU A 8 -4.10 -4.89 7.48
CA LEU A 8 -3.20 -5.27 6.39
C LEU A 8 -4.01 -5.65 5.16
N LEU A 9 -3.72 -5.00 4.06
CA LEU A 9 -4.47 -5.19 2.84
C LEU A 9 -3.71 -6.06 1.86
N LYS A 10 -4.43 -6.82 1.07
CA LYS A 10 -3.82 -7.68 0.07
C LYS A 10 -3.37 -6.85 -1.12
N PRO A 11 -2.29 -7.28 -1.80
CA PRO A 11 -1.82 -6.53 -2.97
C PRO A 11 -2.89 -6.30 -4.01
N LYS A 12 -3.72 -7.30 -4.22
CA LYS A 12 -4.79 -7.20 -5.21
C LYS A 12 -5.75 -6.07 -4.88
N ASP A 13 -6.10 -5.95 -3.61
CA ASP A 13 -7.02 -4.90 -3.18
C ASP A 13 -6.38 -3.52 -3.29
N VAL A 14 -5.10 -3.42 -2.91
CA VAL A 14 -4.40 -2.16 -2.98
C VAL A 14 -4.23 -1.71 -4.43
N ALA A 15 -3.92 -2.65 -5.31
CA ALA A 15 -3.79 -2.33 -6.72
C ALA A 15 -5.09 -1.79 -7.27
N LYS A 16 -6.22 -2.34 -6.83
CA LYS A 16 -7.52 -1.84 -7.23
C LYS A 16 -7.76 -0.41 -6.76
N ILE A 17 -7.37 -0.14 -5.54
CA ILE A 17 -7.55 1.20 -4.97
C ILE A 17 -6.82 2.24 -5.82
N PHE A 18 -5.62 1.92 -6.25
CA PHE A 18 -4.83 2.84 -7.06
C PHE A 18 -5.08 2.69 -8.55
N ASN A 19 -5.85 1.71 -8.93
CA ASN A 19 -6.16 1.43 -10.34
C ASN A 19 -4.88 1.14 -11.13
N ILE A 20 -4.04 0.30 -10.55
CA ILE A 20 -2.79 -0.13 -11.18
C ILE A 20 -2.72 -1.64 -11.12
N SER A 21 -1.77 -2.22 -11.84
CA SER A 21 -1.57 -3.66 -11.78
C SER A 21 -0.82 -4.03 -10.51
N THR A 22 -0.91 -5.29 -10.12
CA THR A 22 -0.16 -5.76 -8.96
C THR A 22 1.33 -5.70 -9.22
N LYS A 23 1.74 -5.86 -10.46
CA LYS A 23 3.14 -5.74 -10.83
C LYS A 23 3.65 -4.32 -10.58
N THR A 24 2.86 -3.32 -10.98
CA THR A 24 3.23 -1.94 -10.74
C THR A 24 3.30 -1.65 -9.24
N LEU A 25 2.35 -2.18 -8.49
CA LEU A 25 2.36 -2.01 -7.04
C LEU A 25 3.62 -2.61 -6.43
N TRP A 26 4.00 -3.78 -6.90
CA TRP A 26 5.22 -4.42 -6.42
C TRP A 26 6.45 -3.56 -6.70
N GLU A 27 6.49 -2.94 -7.88
CA GLU A 27 7.58 -2.03 -8.23
C GLU A 27 7.60 -0.82 -7.31
N TRP A 28 6.42 -0.30 -6.97
CA TRP A 28 6.33 0.81 -6.04
C TRP A 28 6.94 0.44 -4.69
N GLN A 29 6.66 -0.76 -4.25
CA GLN A 29 7.19 -1.23 -2.98
C GLN A 29 8.71 -1.35 -3.05
N LYS A 30 9.23 -1.86 -4.16
CA LYS A 30 10.67 -1.97 -4.33
C LYS A 30 11.36 -0.61 -4.36
N LYS A 31 10.71 0.38 -4.92
CA LYS A 31 11.27 1.72 -5.01
C LYS A 31 11.09 2.52 -3.74
N GLY A 32 10.40 1.97 -2.76
CA GLY A 32 10.18 2.68 -1.51
C GLY A 32 9.05 3.67 -1.54
N ILE A 33 8.24 3.66 -2.59
CA ILE A 33 7.10 4.56 -2.68
C ILE A 33 6.05 4.18 -1.66
N ILE A 34 5.85 2.88 -1.47
CA ILE A 34 4.90 2.37 -0.48
C ILE A 34 5.57 1.25 0.27
N LYS A 35 5.34 1.19 1.56
CA LYS A 35 5.93 0.15 2.39
C LYS A 35 5.01 -1.05 2.50
N ALA A 36 5.60 -2.23 2.49
CA ALA A 36 4.86 -3.46 2.65
C ALA A 36 5.46 -4.27 3.79
N VAL A 37 4.67 -5.14 4.36
CA VAL A 37 5.17 -6.07 5.37
C VAL A 37 5.10 -7.47 4.79
N ARG A 38 6.06 -8.29 5.17
CA ARG A 38 6.11 -9.68 4.72
C ARG A 38 5.58 -10.57 5.82
N LEU A 39 4.59 -11.37 5.50
CA LEU A 39 4.04 -12.32 6.45
C LEU A 39 4.99 -13.49 6.62
N PRO A 40 4.86 -14.25 7.71
CA PRO A 40 5.69 -15.44 7.89
C PRO A 40 5.57 -16.43 6.74
N THR A 41 4.44 -16.40 6.02
CA THR A 41 4.24 -17.25 4.86
C THR A 41 4.98 -16.77 3.62
N GLY A 42 5.60 -15.59 3.68
CA GLY A 42 6.29 -15.03 2.54
C GLY A 42 5.47 -14.09 1.70
N LYS A 43 4.20 -13.97 1.98
CA LYS A 43 3.32 -13.10 1.20
C LYS A 43 3.42 -11.67 1.69
N LEU A 44 3.21 -10.73 0.78
CA LEU A 44 3.26 -9.31 1.12
C LEU A 44 1.87 -8.81 1.47
N ARG A 45 1.86 -7.87 2.39
CA ARG A 45 0.63 -7.15 2.76
C ARG A 45 0.98 -5.68 2.89
N TYR A 46 -0.01 -4.83 2.71
CA TYR A 46 0.21 -3.38 2.74
C TYR A 46 -0.61 -2.79 3.87
N PRO A 47 0.04 -2.13 4.85
CA PRO A 47 -0.71 -1.51 5.94
C PRO A 47 -1.65 -0.44 5.40
N LYS A 48 -2.84 -0.37 5.96
CA LYS A 48 -3.82 0.59 5.51
C LYS A 48 -3.30 2.02 5.63
N SER A 49 -2.54 2.31 6.67
CA SER A 49 -2.00 3.64 6.85
C SER A 49 -1.05 4.03 5.72
N GLU A 50 -0.30 3.06 5.20
CA GLU A 50 0.58 3.32 4.07
C GLU A 50 -0.21 3.61 2.81
N VAL A 51 -1.27 2.86 2.60
CA VAL A 51 -2.12 3.08 1.44
C VAL A 51 -2.72 4.49 1.50
N GLU A 52 -3.20 4.87 2.67
CA GLU A 52 -3.78 6.20 2.83
C GLU A 52 -2.75 7.30 2.63
N ARG A 53 -1.54 7.10 3.14
CA ARG A 53 -0.49 8.09 2.97
C ARG A 53 -0.17 8.33 1.50
N VAL A 54 0.00 7.25 0.76
CA VAL A 54 0.32 7.35 -0.66
C VAL A 54 -0.85 7.95 -1.43
N TRP A 55 -2.05 7.54 -1.08
CA TRP A 55 -3.24 8.07 -1.73
C TRP A 55 -3.32 9.59 -1.58
N LYS A 56 -3.07 10.08 -0.38
CA LYS A 56 -3.10 11.51 -0.14
C LYS A 56 -2.01 12.24 -0.92
N GLN A 57 -0.85 11.63 -1.02
CA GLN A 57 0.23 12.20 -1.79
C GLN A 57 -0.13 12.33 -3.26
N LEU A 58 -0.74 11.31 -3.81
CA LEU A 58 -1.14 11.33 -5.21
C LEU A 58 -2.19 12.40 -5.45
N ARG A 59 -3.14 12.51 -4.53
CA ARG A 59 -4.18 13.52 -4.66
C ARG A 59 -3.60 14.93 -4.60
N ALA A 60 -2.65 15.14 -3.70
CA ALA A 60 -2.02 16.45 -3.60
C ALA A 60 -1.29 16.80 -4.89
N THR A 61 -0.63 15.84 -5.48
CA THR A 61 0.07 16.06 -6.75
C THR A 61 -0.89 16.40 -7.85
N GLU A 62 -2.05 15.79 -7.83
CA GLU A 62 -3.03 15.95 -8.86
C GLU A 62 -3.83 17.21 -8.78
N SER A 63 -3.98 17.71 -7.60
CA SER A 63 -4.93 18.78 -7.36
C SER A 63 -4.38 20.13 -7.71
N LYS A 64 -3.46 20.26 -8.54
CA LYS A 64 -2.93 21.53 -8.92
C LYS A 64 -3.86 22.55 -9.36
#